data_a0f48bb9ecaa1d011b3df9c28d5f7140
#
_entry.id   a0f48bb9ecaa1d011b3df9c28d5f7140
#
_cell.length_a   1.000
_cell.length_b   1.000
_cell.length_c   1.000
_cell.angle_alpha   90.00
_cell.angle_beta   90.00
_cell.angle_gamma   90.00
#
_symmetry.space_group_name_H-M   'P 1'
#
loop_
_entity.id
_entity.type
_entity.pdbx_description
1 polymer ?
#
loop_
_entity_poly.entity_id
_entity_poly.type
_entity_poly.pdbx_seq_one_letter_code
_entity_poly.pdbx_strand_id
1 'polypeptide(L)'
;MMKNLGNGVLRLGGNSSDKISWTGMPRIDYMRKDSLTTTDVDTFSKFVDLTGWKVIWGLNLGENNPEKNSDEAVYVAKRLKNALYALQIGNEPDLYYKHLRPVNYAISDYEKEWFLHYTKIKERLPDITIAGPAVAGDIRWFESFLNSYSSRISLMTGHHYNSPGKNATVNWKTILEPDNHLSGYLQVLNFLCQKHGITYRMAECNTVSQGGKIGVSNVFASALWALDYMWSVALNNGVGVNFHGGSVSKYAPIVVDEKGIPTPRPIYYAMLAFKYGSEGGNIVPSVISPSVPNSSVYACVNGKTLKVTLLNKSEDDIS
;
A
#
# COMPACT_ATOMS: atom_id res chain seq x y z
N MET A 1 -16.73 -7.94 -7.09
CA MET A 1 -16.14 -7.74 -5.74
C MET A 1 -15.59 -6.34 -5.55
N MET A 2 -14.63 -5.85 -6.35
CA MET A 2 -14.01 -4.54 -6.12
C MET A 2 -15.01 -3.37 -6.12
N LYS A 3 -16.01 -3.36 -7.01
CA LYS A 3 -17.07 -2.34 -6.99
C LYS A 3 -17.83 -2.27 -5.67
N ASN A 4 -17.99 -3.38 -4.96
CA ASN A 4 -18.65 -3.40 -3.65
C ASN A 4 -17.86 -2.65 -2.58
N LEU A 5 -16.54 -2.56 -2.74
CA LEU A 5 -15.66 -1.80 -1.85
C LEU A 5 -15.73 -0.28 -2.08
N GLY A 6 -16.46 0.17 -3.11
CA GLY A 6 -16.55 1.59 -3.47
C GLY A 6 -15.32 2.09 -4.21
N ASN A 7 -15.05 3.40 -4.08
CA ASN A 7 -13.87 4.01 -4.67
C ASN A 7 -12.60 3.56 -3.93
N GLY A 8 -11.56 3.25 -4.70
CA GLY A 8 -10.32 2.77 -4.12
C GLY A 8 -9.09 3.14 -4.97
N VAL A 9 -7.94 2.83 -4.43
CA VAL A 9 -6.65 3.00 -5.10
C VAL A 9 -5.95 1.66 -5.13
N LEU A 10 -5.63 1.16 -6.31
CA LEU A 10 -4.71 0.03 -6.51
C LEU A 10 -3.27 0.54 -6.46
N ARG A 11 -2.37 -0.28 -5.98
CA ARG A 11 -0.94 -0.05 -6.15
C ARG A 11 -0.32 -1.24 -6.87
N LEU A 12 0.27 -0.99 -8.02
CA LEU A 12 1.20 -1.91 -8.66
C LEU A 12 2.60 -1.55 -8.16
N GLY A 13 3.25 -2.48 -7.50
CA GLY A 13 4.52 -2.24 -6.81
C GLY A 13 5.05 -3.53 -6.19
N GLY A 14 5.79 -3.39 -5.09
CA GLY A 14 6.46 -4.50 -4.44
C GLY A 14 7.80 -4.83 -5.12
N ASN A 15 8.50 -5.83 -4.59
CA ASN A 15 9.83 -6.22 -5.06
C ASN A 15 9.86 -6.65 -6.54
N SER A 16 8.73 -6.97 -7.14
CA SER A 16 8.65 -7.30 -8.56
C SER A 16 8.77 -6.08 -9.46
N SER A 17 8.31 -4.90 -9.03
CA SER A 17 8.43 -3.69 -9.84
C SER A 17 9.87 -3.33 -10.17
N ASP A 18 10.81 -3.57 -9.23
CA ASP A 18 12.24 -3.33 -9.43
C ASP A 18 12.99 -4.42 -10.22
N LYS A 19 12.27 -5.43 -10.69
CA LYS A 19 12.83 -6.59 -11.44
C LYS A 19 12.20 -6.77 -12.81
N ILE A 20 11.01 -6.21 -13.02
CA ILE A 20 10.28 -6.29 -14.30
C ILE A 20 10.75 -5.17 -15.20
N SER A 21 11.21 -5.53 -16.39
CA SER A 21 11.78 -4.59 -17.35
C SER A 21 10.75 -4.13 -18.39
N TRP A 22 10.58 -2.82 -18.54
CA TRP A 22 9.76 -2.23 -19.59
C TRP A 22 10.36 -2.45 -20.97
N THR A 23 9.56 -2.86 -21.94
CA THR A 23 10.00 -3.15 -23.32
C THR A 23 9.57 -2.10 -24.34
N GLY A 24 8.53 -1.32 -24.04
CA GLY A 24 7.93 -0.39 -24.99
C GLY A 24 7.21 -1.06 -26.19
N MET A 25 7.14 -2.39 -26.21
CA MET A 25 6.60 -3.18 -27.33
C MET A 25 5.44 -4.07 -26.89
N PRO A 26 4.57 -4.49 -27.83
CA PRO A 26 3.58 -5.53 -27.57
C PRO A 26 4.21 -6.85 -27.14
N ARG A 27 3.46 -7.67 -26.40
CA ARG A 27 3.92 -9.00 -26.00
C ARG A 27 3.99 -9.94 -27.20
N ILE A 28 5.10 -10.66 -27.27
CA ILE A 28 5.35 -11.71 -28.26
C ILE A 28 5.84 -12.98 -27.55
N ASP A 29 5.64 -14.15 -28.15
CA ASP A 29 5.74 -15.46 -27.48
C ASP A 29 7.11 -15.76 -26.83
N TYR A 30 8.20 -15.23 -27.38
CA TYR A 30 9.54 -15.49 -26.85
C TYR A 30 10.01 -14.46 -25.80
N MET A 31 9.16 -13.49 -25.42
CA MET A 31 9.53 -12.53 -24.39
C MET A 31 9.66 -13.17 -23.02
N ARG A 32 10.64 -12.71 -22.27
CA ARG A 32 10.84 -13.12 -20.87
C ARG A 32 9.61 -12.81 -20.03
N LYS A 33 9.31 -13.67 -19.05
CA LYS A 33 8.17 -13.50 -18.12
C LYS A 33 8.32 -12.27 -17.23
N ASP A 34 9.55 -11.81 -17.01
CA ASP A 34 9.88 -10.58 -16.26
C ASP A 34 9.92 -9.32 -17.14
N SER A 35 9.30 -9.37 -18.33
CA SER A 35 9.10 -8.22 -19.19
C SER A 35 7.73 -7.60 -18.98
N LEU A 36 7.69 -6.27 -18.87
CA LEU A 36 6.47 -5.46 -18.92
C LEU A 36 6.29 -4.91 -20.33
N THR A 37 5.14 -5.14 -20.92
CA THR A 37 4.85 -4.80 -22.31
C THR A 37 3.68 -3.83 -22.43
N THR A 38 3.52 -3.22 -23.60
CA THR A 38 2.34 -2.38 -23.87
C THR A 38 1.04 -3.17 -23.77
N THR A 39 1.06 -4.47 -24.15
CA THR A 39 -0.10 -5.36 -24.02
C THR A 39 -0.53 -5.56 -22.57
N ASP A 40 0.43 -5.66 -21.64
CA ASP A 40 0.13 -5.83 -20.21
C ASP A 40 -0.53 -4.57 -19.64
N VAL A 41 0.02 -3.39 -19.96
CA VAL A 41 -0.55 -2.10 -19.56
C VAL A 41 -1.95 -1.90 -20.15
N ASP A 42 -2.15 -2.24 -21.42
CA ASP A 42 -3.45 -2.15 -22.09
C ASP A 42 -4.51 -3.07 -21.46
N THR A 43 -4.11 -4.28 -21.12
CA THR A 43 -4.98 -5.25 -20.46
C THR A 43 -5.34 -4.78 -19.06
N PHE A 44 -4.37 -4.27 -18.32
CA PHE A 44 -4.58 -3.72 -16.99
C PHE A 44 -5.47 -2.46 -17.03
N SER A 45 -5.29 -1.57 -18.02
CA SER A 45 -6.15 -0.38 -18.15
C SER A 45 -7.63 -0.72 -18.33
N LYS A 46 -7.95 -1.78 -19.09
CA LYS A 46 -9.34 -2.26 -19.24
C LYS A 46 -9.92 -2.76 -17.91
N PHE A 47 -9.10 -3.44 -17.10
CA PHE A 47 -9.50 -3.86 -15.76
C PHE A 47 -9.75 -2.65 -14.85
N VAL A 48 -8.91 -1.62 -14.91
CA VAL A 48 -9.08 -0.37 -14.15
C VAL A 48 -10.37 0.34 -14.55
N ASP A 49 -10.66 0.45 -15.85
CA ASP A 49 -11.91 1.04 -16.37
C ASP A 49 -13.15 0.29 -15.83
N LEU A 50 -13.08 -1.04 -15.76
CA LEU A 50 -14.17 -1.86 -15.22
C LEU A 50 -14.39 -1.65 -13.72
N THR A 51 -13.34 -1.41 -12.95
CA THR A 51 -13.43 -1.25 -11.49
C THR A 51 -13.76 0.18 -11.08
N GLY A 52 -13.34 1.17 -11.86
CA GLY A 52 -13.41 2.60 -11.54
C GLY A 52 -12.39 3.04 -10.48
N TRP A 53 -11.43 2.18 -10.12
CA TRP A 53 -10.41 2.50 -9.12
C TRP A 53 -9.28 3.34 -9.72
N LYS A 54 -8.60 4.10 -8.86
CA LYS A 54 -7.37 4.81 -9.20
C LYS A 54 -6.16 3.88 -9.07
N VAL A 55 -5.01 4.31 -9.61
CA VAL A 55 -3.78 3.50 -9.64
C VAL A 55 -2.57 4.31 -9.20
N ILE A 56 -1.81 3.78 -8.25
CA ILE A 56 -0.40 4.13 -8.04
C ILE A 56 0.42 3.12 -8.83
N TRP A 57 1.22 3.61 -9.78
CA TRP A 57 2.03 2.78 -10.65
C TRP A 57 3.50 2.84 -10.25
N GLY A 58 4.07 1.69 -9.86
CA GLY A 58 5.49 1.54 -9.51
C GLY A 58 6.38 1.40 -10.72
N LEU A 59 7.44 2.20 -10.78
CA LEU A 59 8.47 2.20 -11.82
C LEU A 59 9.74 1.51 -11.32
N ASN A 60 10.45 0.83 -12.21
CA ASN A 60 11.61 0.02 -11.91
C ASN A 60 12.85 0.89 -11.60
N LEU A 61 13.19 1.06 -10.31
CA LEU A 61 14.45 1.67 -9.90
C LEU A 61 15.60 0.64 -9.84
N GLY A 62 15.28 -0.66 -9.81
CA GLY A 62 16.29 -1.72 -9.75
C GLY A 62 17.24 -1.72 -10.94
N GLU A 63 16.73 -1.50 -12.17
CA GLU A 63 17.54 -1.32 -13.39
C GLU A 63 18.30 0.00 -13.42
N ASN A 64 17.84 0.99 -12.65
CA ASN A 64 18.40 2.36 -12.64
C ASN A 64 18.52 2.99 -14.03
N ASN A 65 17.46 2.87 -14.83
CA ASN A 65 17.40 3.42 -16.19
C ASN A 65 16.30 4.51 -16.29
N PRO A 66 16.65 5.80 -16.12
CA PRO A 66 15.71 6.91 -16.12
C PRO A 66 14.96 7.08 -17.46
N GLU A 67 15.61 6.85 -18.59
CA GLU A 67 14.98 6.97 -19.92
C GLU A 67 13.89 5.91 -20.10
N LYS A 68 14.19 4.65 -19.72
CA LYS A 68 13.22 3.55 -19.78
C LYS A 68 12.02 3.81 -18.88
N ASN A 69 12.24 4.29 -17.65
CA ASN A 69 11.15 4.65 -16.72
C ASN A 69 10.33 5.84 -17.24
N SER A 70 10.96 6.81 -17.86
CA SER A 70 10.26 7.93 -18.49
C SER A 70 9.38 7.47 -19.66
N ASP A 71 9.86 6.53 -20.47
CA ASP A 71 9.10 5.95 -21.58
C ASP A 71 7.88 5.14 -21.06
N GLU A 72 8.09 4.29 -20.06
CA GLU A 72 7.02 3.56 -19.37
C GLU A 72 5.98 4.52 -18.79
N ALA A 73 6.42 5.56 -18.07
CA ALA A 73 5.57 6.55 -17.44
C ALA A 73 4.64 7.25 -18.46
N VAL A 74 5.18 7.63 -19.62
CA VAL A 74 4.41 8.25 -20.70
C VAL A 74 3.35 7.30 -21.24
N TYR A 75 3.70 6.04 -21.46
CA TYR A 75 2.74 5.05 -21.95
C TYR A 75 1.63 4.80 -20.94
N VAL A 76 2.00 4.58 -19.68
CA VAL A 76 1.06 4.36 -18.56
C VAL A 76 0.11 5.56 -18.38
N ALA A 77 0.65 6.79 -18.37
CA ALA A 77 -0.16 8.00 -18.25
C ALA A 77 -1.17 8.14 -19.38
N LYS A 78 -0.74 7.84 -20.62
CA LYS A 78 -1.63 7.85 -21.80
C LYS A 78 -2.76 6.81 -21.68
N ARG A 79 -2.50 5.64 -21.12
CA ARG A 79 -3.48 4.54 -21.03
C ARG A 79 -4.42 4.68 -19.85
N LEU A 80 -3.90 5.00 -18.66
CA LEU A 80 -4.69 5.12 -17.44
C LEU A 80 -5.40 6.48 -17.31
N LYS A 81 -4.89 7.54 -17.95
CA LYS A 81 -5.50 8.88 -17.93
C LYS A 81 -5.84 9.32 -16.50
N ASN A 82 -7.08 9.73 -16.28
CA ASN A 82 -7.58 10.18 -14.96
C ASN A 82 -7.59 9.07 -13.89
N ALA A 83 -7.42 7.80 -14.26
CA ALA A 83 -7.29 6.72 -13.30
C ALA A 83 -5.88 6.64 -12.69
N LEU A 84 -4.86 7.21 -13.35
CA LEU A 84 -3.52 7.29 -12.76
C LEU A 84 -3.53 8.29 -11.61
N TYR A 85 -3.37 7.77 -10.38
CA TYR A 85 -3.34 8.57 -9.16
C TYR A 85 -1.95 9.17 -8.93
N ALA A 86 -0.91 8.36 -9.08
CA ALA A 86 0.48 8.76 -9.00
C ALA A 86 1.41 7.73 -9.64
N LEU A 87 2.60 8.16 -10.04
CA LEU A 87 3.75 7.28 -10.31
C LEU A 87 4.58 7.16 -9.03
N GLN A 88 5.18 6.00 -8.78
CA GLN A 88 6.06 5.74 -7.64
C GLN A 88 7.38 5.16 -8.14
N ILE A 89 8.51 5.77 -7.79
CA ILE A 89 9.84 5.38 -8.27
C ILE A 89 10.51 4.47 -7.23
N GLY A 90 10.64 3.19 -7.57
CA GLY A 90 11.25 2.17 -6.71
C GLY A 90 10.34 1.61 -5.63
N ASN A 91 10.83 0.57 -4.95
CA ASN A 91 10.16 -0.15 -3.86
C ASN A 91 11.15 -0.53 -2.77
N GLU A 92 10.92 -0.09 -1.53
CA GLU A 92 11.74 -0.38 -0.35
C GLU A 92 13.24 -0.08 -0.56
N PRO A 93 13.60 1.14 -0.99
CA PRO A 93 14.99 1.49 -1.28
C PRO A 93 15.90 1.39 -0.05
N ASP A 94 15.36 1.51 1.16
CA ASP A 94 16.04 1.27 2.43
C ASP A 94 16.49 -0.19 2.62
N LEU A 95 16.02 -1.12 1.76
CA LEU A 95 16.43 -2.52 1.74
C LEU A 95 17.27 -2.91 0.50
N TYR A 96 17.58 -1.98 -0.40
CA TYR A 96 18.32 -2.27 -1.65
C TYR A 96 19.72 -2.85 -1.39
N TYR A 97 20.37 -2.47 -0.30
CA TYR A 97 21.67 -3.02 0.11
C TYR A 97 21.66 -4.55 0.29
N LYS A 98 20.48 -5.17 0.41
CA LYS A 98 20.35 -6.63 0.57
C LYS A 98 20.38 -7.39 -0.75
N HIS A 99 20.09 -6.74 -1.89
CA HIS A 99 19.87 -7.50 -3.14
C HIS A 99 19.98 -6.72 -4.46
N LEU A 100 19.88 -5.38 -4.46
CA LEU A 100 19.90 -4.56 -5.68
C LEU A 100 21.08 -3.60 -5.77
N ARG A 101 21.68 -3.28 -4.64
CA ARG A 101 22.78 -2.30 -4.53
C ARG A 101 23.88 -2.83 -3.61
N PRO A 102 25.09 -2.21 -3.65
CA PRO A 102 26.16 -2.53 -2.71
C PRO A 102 25.75 -2.39 -1.24
N VAL A 103 26.43 -3.08 -0.33
CA VAL A 103 26.13 -3.11 1.11
C VAL A 103 26.16 -1.74 1.79
N ASN A 104 26.93 -0.80 1.25
CA ASN A 104 27.05 0.58 1.73
C ASN A 104 26.07 1.56 1.08
N TYR A 105 25.09 1.08 0.32
CA TYR A 105 24.05 1.92 -0.27
C TYR A 105 23.27 2.67 0.80
N ALA A 106 23.22 3.97 0.66
CA ALA A 106 22.67 4.88 1.65
C ALA A 106 21.54 5.73 1.05
N ILE A 107 20.83 6.44 1.92
CA ILE A 107 19.73 7.32 1.52
C ILE A 107 20.19 8.37 0.50
N SER A 108 21.38 8.92 0.64
CA SER A 108 21.94 9.90 -0.30
C SER A 108 22.15 9.34 -1.71
N ASP A 109 22.39 8.03 -1.84
CA ASP A 109 22.52 7.37 -3.14
C ASP A 109 21.15 7.17 -3.76
N TYR A 110 20.17 6.72 -2.97
CA TYR A 110 18.78 6.64 -3.39
C TYR A 110 18.23 8.00 -3.86
N GLU A 111 18.44 9.05 -3.08
CA GLU A 111 17.96 10.40 -3.41
C GLU A 111 18.51 10.90 -4.75
N LYS A 112 19.78 10.63 -5.05
CA LYS A 112 20.38 10.96 -6.36
C LYS A 112 19.75 10.16 -7.50
N GLU A 113 19.62 8.85 -7.35
CA GLU A 113 18.97 7.98 -8.33
C GLU A 113 17.52 8.39 -8.55
N TRP A 114 16.77 8.56 -7.48
CA TRP A 114 15.37 8.99 -7.54
C TRP A 114 15.21 10.31 -8.28
N PHE A 115 16.08 11.29 -8.01
CA PHE A 115 16.01 12.60 -8.63
C PHE A 115 16.31 12.56 -10.14
N LEU A 116 17.20 11.69 -10.58
CA LEU A 116 17.45 11.48 -12.01
C LEU A 116 16.19 10.94 -12.71
N HIS A 117 15.56 9.92 -12.14
CA HIS A 117 14.30 9.37 -12.67
C HIS A 117 13.18 10.41 -12.66
N TYR A 118 13.00 11.11 -11.53
CA TYR A 118 12.03 12.19 -11.40
C TYR A 118 12.21 13.24 -12.50
N THR A 119 13.42 13.71 -12.73
CA THR A 119 13.72 14.74 -13.73
C THR A 119 13.35 14.26 -15.14
N LYS A 120 13.75 13.04 -15.52
CA LYS A 120 13.43 12.47 -16.82
C LYS A 120 11.92 12.28 -17.06
N ILE A 121 11.21 11.87 -16.04
CA ILE A 121 9.74 11.76 -16.10
C ILE A 121 9.11 13.13 -16.27
N LYS A 122 9.55 14.14 -15.49
CA LYS A 122 9.00 15.50 -15.53
C LYS A 122 9.32 16.28 -16.80
N GLU A 123 10.42 15.98 -17.49
CA GLU A 123 10.70 16.52 -18.81
C GLU A 123 9.60 16.19 -19.84
N ARG A 124 8.98 15.02 -19.72
CA ARG A 124 7.94 14.54 -20.66
C ARG A 124 6.50 14.67 -20.10
N LEU A 125 6.35 14.64 -18.79
CA LEU A 125 5.07 14.69 -18.06
C LEU A 125 5.15 15.72 -16.94
N PRO A 126 5.18 17.04 -17.24
CA PRO A 126 5.43 18.09 -16.25
C PRO A 126 4.42 18.07 -15.08
N ASP A 127 3.16 17.75 -15.36
CA ASP A 127 2.06 17.82 -14.39
C ASP A 127 1.78 16.48 -13.68
N ILE A 128 2.54 15.42 -14.00
CA ILE A 128 2.27 14.10 -13.41
C ILE A 128 2.52 14.10 -11.90
N THR A 129 1.61 13.48 -11.17
CA THR A 129 1.73 13.27 -9.73
C THR A 129 2.74 12.18 -9.41
N ILE A 130 3.67 12.46 -8.48
CA ILE A 130 4.65 11.48 -7.99
C ILE A 130 4.38 11.20 -6.52
N ALA A 131 4.45 9.92 -6.13
CA ALA A 131 4.38 9.41 -4.77
C ALA A 131 5.73 8.78 -4.37
N GLY A 132 6.06 8.80 -3.11
CA GLY A 132 7.29 8.19 -2.60
C GLY A 132 7.51 8.50 -1.11
N PRO A 133 8.57 7.98 -0.49
CA PRO A 133 9.67 7.18 -1.09
C PRO A 133 9.41 5.66 -1.12
N ALA A 134 8.28 5.15 -0.65
CA ALA A 134 7.96 3.71 -0.57
C ALA A 134 8.93 2.90 0.31
N VAL A 135 9.32 3.46 1.43
CA VAL A 135 10.26 2.89 2.39
C VAL A 135 9.61 1.76 3.17
N ALA A 136 10.37 0.70 3.47
CA ALA A 136 9.90 -0.46 4.24
C ALA A 136 9.60 -0.15 5.72
N GLY A 137 10.20 0.92 6.28
CA GLY A 137 9.93 1.34 7.65
C GLY A 137 11.01 2.17 8.33
N ASP A 138 12.14 2.43 7.72
CA ASP A 138 13.18 3.27 8.33
C ASP A 138 12.77 4.75 8.30
N ILE A 139 12.40 5.28 9.48
CA ILE A 139 11.93 6.67 9.66
C ILE A 139 12.95 7.70 9.16
N ARG A 140 14.25 7.44 9.31
CA ARG A 140 15.32 8.35 8.86
C ARG A 140 15.28 8.59 7.36
N TRP A 141 14.85 7.60 6.58
CA TRP A 141 14.68 7.71 5.13
C TRP A 141 13.50 8.60 4.76
N PHE A 142 12.39 8.52 5.50
CA PHE A 142 11.28 9.46 5.30
C PHE A 142 11.69 10.90 5.60
N GLU A 143 12.33 11.13 6.73
CA GLU A 143 12.72 12.47 7.16
C GLU A 143 13.69 13.12 6.17
N SER A 144 14.76 12.43 5.77
CA SER A 144 15.72 12.93 4.78
C SER A 144 15.05 13.21 3.44
N PHE A 145 14.30 12.24 2.93
CA PHE A 145 13.63 12.37 1.64
C PHE A 145 12.62 13.54 1.64
N LEU A 146 11.85 13.72 2.69
CA LEU A 146 10.89 14.83 2.77
C LEU A 146 11.58 16.18 2.90
N ASN A 147 12.67 16.27 3.65
CA ASN A 147 13.46 17.49 3.73
C ASN A 147 13.99 17.92 2.35
N SER A 148 14.35 16.96 1.49
CA SER A 148 14.90 17.22 0.16
C SER A 148 13.82 17.38 -0.93
N TYR A 149 12.72 16.61 -0.85
CA TYR A 149 11.82 16.40 -2.00
C TYR A 149 10.32 16.52 -1.68
N SER A 150 9.89 16.99 -0.51
CA SER A 150 8.46 17.13 -0.18
C SER A 150 7.69 17.99 -1.18
N SER A 151 8.31 19.03 -1.74
CA SER A 151 7.68 19.88 -2.78
C SER A 151 7.54 19.20 -4.16
N ARG A 152 8.13 18.03 -4.35
CA ARG A 152 8.16 17.28 -5.62
C ARG A 152 7.24 16.07 -5.63
N ILE A 153 6.70 15.69 -4.48
CA ILE A 153 5.72 14.63 -4.32
C ILE A 153 4.42 15.18 -3.77
N SER A 154 3.31 14.55 -4.09
CA SER A 154 1.99 14.91 -3.54
C SER A 154 1.48 13.90 -2.52
N LEU A 155 2.16 12.76 -2.40
CA LEU A 155 1.79 11.68 -1.50
C LEU A 155 3.04 10.99 -0.95
N MET A 156 3.20 11.01 0.36
CA MET A 156 4.20 10.15 1.02
C MET A 156 3.69 8.72 1.08
N THR A 157 4.55 7.74 0.77
CA THR A 157 4.21 6.32 0.83
C THR A 157 5.19 5.54 1.70
N GLY A 158 4.65 4.68 2.55
CA GLY A 158 5.42 3.78 3.40
C GLY A 158 4.78 2.40 3.49
N HIS A 159 5.50 1.45 4.07
CA HIS A 159 5.08 0.07 4.22
C HIS A 159 5.04 -0.34 5.69
N HIS A 160 4.20 -1.33 6.00
CA HIS A 160 4.14 -1.93 7.32
C HIS A 160 3.61 -3.36 7.27
N TYR A 161 4.31 -4.25 7.96
CA TYR A 161 3.85 -5.61 8.26
C TYR A 161 3.85 -5.82 9.77
N ASN A 162 2.74 -6.35 10.31
CA ASN A 162 2.64 -6.62 11.74
C ASN A 162 3.77 -7.56 12.22
N SER A 163 4.15 -8.53 11.39
CA SER A 163 5.17 -9.50 11.75
C SER A 163 6.05 -9.90 10.57
N PRO A 164 7.35 -10.20 10.81
CA PRO A 164 8.24 -10.72 9.77
C PRO A 164 7.91 -12.17 9.42
N GLY A 165 7.98 -12.52 8.11
CA GLY A 165 7.62 -13.84 7.59
C GLY A 165 8.42 -15.02 8.15
N LYS A 166 9.65 -14.76 8.61
CA LYS A 166 10.53 -15.78 9.21
C LYS A 166 10.26 -16.06 10.70
N ASN A 167 9.37 -15.30 11.34
CA ASN A 167 9.08 -15.50 12.77
C ASN A 167 8.16 -16.72 12.95
N ALA A 168 8.75 -17.81 13.47
CA ALA A 168 8.04 -19.06 13.68
C ALA A 168 6.95 -18.97 14.78
N THR A 169 7.10 -18.06 15.74
CA THR A 169 6.19 -17.93 16.91
C THR A 169 4.90 -17.20 16.58
N VAL A 170 4.84 -16.47 15.46
CA VAL A 170 3.64 -15.73 15.04
C VAL A 170 2.48 -16.69 14.81
N ASN A 171 1.35 -16.40 15.46
CA ASN A 171 0.09 -17.10 15.32
C ASN A 171 -1.07 -16.09 15.22
N TRP A 172 -2.30 -16.57 15.11
CA TRP A 172 -3.45 -15.67 14.93
C TRP A 172 -3.73 -14.78 16.15
N LYS A 173 -3.37 -15.19 17.38
CA LYS A 173 -3.48 -14.35 18.58
C LYS A 173 -2.45 -13.21 18.53
N THR A 174 -1.23 -13.51 18.13
CA THR A 174 -0.15 -12.52 18.02
C THR A 174 -0.53 -11.29 17.19
N ILE A 175 -1.25 -11.46 16.09
CA ILE A 175 -1.64 -10.34 15.23
C ILE A 175 -2.81 -9.52 15.80
N LEU A 176 -3.49 -10.00 16.83
CA LEU A 176 -4.57 -9.29 17.52
C LEU A 176 -4.09 -8.49 18.74
N GLU A 177 -2.87 -8.75 19.21
CA GLU A 177 -2.26 -7.98 20.27
C GLU A 177 -1.99 -6.52 19.86
N PRO A 178 -1.95 -5.57 20.81
CA PRO A 178 -1.62 -4.19 20.51
C PRO A 178 -0.26 -4.04 19.81
N ASP A 179 -0.25 -3.41 18.65
CA ASP A 179 0.98 -3.12 17.90
C ASP A 179 1.50 -1.72 18.29
N ASN A 180 2.30 -1.67 19.37
CA ASN A 180 2.89 -0.42 19.83
C ASN A 180 3.89 0.18 18.81
N HIS A 181 4.52 -0.67 17.99
CA HIS A 181 5.40 -0.21 16.91
C HIS A 181 4.60 0.53 15.84
N LEU A 182 3.46 -0.02 15.42
CA LEU A 182 2.57 0.65 14.46
C LEU A 182 2.10 2.00 14.99
N SER A 183 1.65 2.07 16.24
CA SER A 183 1.16 3.32 16.85
C SER A 183 2.21 4.43 16.79
N GLY A 184 3.43 4.16 17.24
CA GLY A 184 4.54 5.12 17.17
C GLY A 184 4.91 5.49 15.73
N TYR A 185 4.94 4.51 14.85
CA TYR A 185 5.22 4.72 13.42
C TYR A 185 4.22 5.65 12.76
N LEU A 186 2.91 5.42 12.94
CA LEU A 186 1.86 6.26 12.36
C LEU A 186 1.89 7.70 12.92
N GLN A 187 2.19 7.88 14.21
CA GLN A 187 2.35 9.22 14.81
C GLN A 187 3.51 9.98 14.15
N VAL A 188 4.65 9.33 13.91
CA VAL A 188 5.79 9.96 13.23
C VAL A 188 5.45 10.29 11.78
N LEU A 189 4.81 9.37 11.03
CA LEU A 189 4.40 9.67 9.65
C LEU A 189 3.44 10.85 9.59
N ASN A 190 2.45 10.89 10.49
CA ASN A 190 1.53 12.02 10.59
C ASN A 190 2.26 13.34 10.89
N PHE A 191 3.17 13.34 11.87
CA PHE A 191 3.96 14.52 12.20
C PHE A 191 4.78 15.02 11.01
N LEU A 192 5.50 14.13 10.33
CA LEU A 192 6.30 14.48 9.15
C LEU A 192 5.43 15.05 8.02
N CYS A 193 4.27 14.45 7.77
CA CYS A 193 3.35 14.92 6.75
C CYS A 193 2.77 16.29 7.08
N GLN A 194 2.39 16.54 8.32
CA GLN A 194 1.93 17.86 8.77
C GLN A 194 3.03 18.93 8.62
N LYS A 195 4.27 18.60 9.04
CA LYS A 195 5.43 19.50 8.90
C LYS A 195 5.68 19.93 7.45
N HIS A 196 5.44 19.05 6.49
CA HIS A 196 5.70 19.28 5.07
C HIS A 196 4.45 19.61 4.24
N GLY A 197 3.26 19.69 4.84
CA GLY A 197 2.00 20.03 4.17
C GLY A 197 1.56 18.99 3.13
N ILE A 198 1.88 17.70 3.32
CA ILE A 198 1.51 16.59 2.44
C ILE A 198 0.70 15.54 3.19
N THR A 199 0.13 14.59 2.46
CA THR A 199 -0.57 13.43 3.03
C THR A 199 0.26 12.16 2.90
N TYR A 200 -0.10 11.09 3.66
CA TYR A 200 0.56 9.80 3.50
C TYR A 200 -0.43 8.66 3.28
N ARG A 201 0.07 7.59 2.70
CA ARG A 201 -0.63 6.33 2.46
C ARG A 201 0.26 5.16 2.85
N MET A 202 -0.31 4.16 3.51
CA MET A 202 0.35 2.88 3.70
C MET A 202 0.22 2.10 2.40
N ALA A 203 1.21 2.29 1.51
CA ALA A 203 1.16 1.81 0.13
C ALA A 203 1.40 0.30 0.00
N GLU A 204 1.93 -0.33 1.06
CA GLU A 204 2.04 -1.77 1.18
C GLU A 204 1.94 -2.17 2.66
N CYS A 205 0.98 -3.03 2.97
CA CYS A 205 0.84 -3.54 4.33
C CYS A 205 0.19 -4.92 4.34
N ASN A 206 0.46 -5.71 5.37
CA ASN A 206 -0.31 -6.92 5.69
C ASN A 206 0.08 -7.50 7.06
N THR A 207 -0.54 -8.63 7.45
CA THR A 207 -0.30 -9.33 8.72
C THR A 207 1.13 -9.83 8.85
N VAL A 208 1.58 -10.67 7.92
CA VAL A 208 2.90 -11.32 7.97
C VAL A 208 3.61 -11.14 6.64
N SER A 209 4.82 -10.59 6.63
CA SER A 209 5.57 -10.36 5.39
C SER A 209 5.90 -11.66 4.62
N GLN A 210 6.44 -11.54 3.40
CA GLN A 210 6.84 -12.66 2.55
C GLN A 210 5.69 -13.61 2.15
N GLY A 211 4.52 -13.06 1.81
CA GLY A 211 3.39 -13.83 1.28
C GLY A 211 2.37 -14.31 2.31
N GLY A 212 2.58 -13.98 3.60
CA GLY A 212 1.67 -14.36 4.69
C GLY A 212 1.92 -15.77 5.23
N LYS A 213 1.22 -16.11 6.32
CA LYS A 213 1.32 -17.39 7.04
C LYS A 213 -0.05 -18.07 7.09
N ILE A 214 -0.12 -19.36 6.70
CA ILE A 214 -1.34 -20.17 6.84
C ILE A 214 -1.74 -20.26 8.30
N GLY A 215 -3.04 -20.19 8.60
CA GLY A 215 -3.58 -20.18 9.96
C GLY A 215 -3.41 -18.84 10.70
N VAL A 216 -2.84 -17.83 10.03
CA VAL A 216 -2.69 -16.46 10.55
C VAL A 216 -3.26 -15.44 9.56
N SER A 217 -2.70 -15.39 8.37
CA SER A 217 -3.04 -14.38 7.36
C SER A 217 -4.31 -14.68 6.57
N ASN A 218 -4.82 -15.90 6.64
CA ASN A 218 -5.97 -16.39 5.88
C ASN A 218 -7.16 -16.82 6.75
N VAL A 219 -7.16 -16.45 8.03
CA VAL A 219 -8.22 -16.75 9.01
C VAL A 219 -8.92 -15.50 9.48
N PHE A 220 -10.04 -15.63 10.20
CA PHE A 220 -10.87 -14.51 10.66
C PHE A 220 -10.10 -13.44 11.45
N ALA A 221 -9.12 -13.86 12.26
CA ALA A 221 -8.25 -12.92 12.98
C ALA A 221 -7.58 -11.89 12.05
N SER A 222 -7.25 -12.25 10.80
CA SER A 222 -6.70 -11.30 9.84
C SER A 222 -7.71 -10.23 9.39
N ALA A 223 -9.02 -10.51 9.45
CA ALA A 223 -10.05 -9.51 9.21
C ALA A 223 -10.15 -8.52 10.38
N LEU A 224 -10.14 -9.01 11.62
CA LEU A 224 -10.14 -8.15 12.81
C LEU A 224 -8.91 -7.23 12.81
N TRP A 225 -7.73 -7.80 12.56
CA TRP A 225 -6.49 -7.03 12.43
C TRP A 225 -6.59 -5.97 11.33
N ALA A 226 -7.05 -6.33 10.14
CA ALA A 226 -7.11 -5.42 9.00
C ALA A 226 -8.09 -4.26 9.23
N LEU A 227 -9.21 -4.52 9.90
CA LEU A 227 -10.20 -3.50 10.25
C LEU A 227 -9.63 -2.51 11.27
N ASP A 228 -9.00 -3.02 12.33
CA ASP A 228 -8.32 -2.22 13.35
C ASP A 228 -7.17 -1.38 12.75
N TYR A 229 -6.39 -1.99 11.85
CA TYR A 229 -5.30 -1.34 11.11
C TYR A 229 -5.79 -0.16 10.26
N MET A 230 -6.88 -0.36 9.48
CA MET A 230 -7.44 0.71 8.65
C MET A 230 -7.92 1.89 9.50
N TRP A 231 -8.57 1.63 10.63
CA TRP A 231 -8.99 2.66 11.55
C TRP A 231 -7.80 3.38 12.19
N SER A 232 -6.75 2.64 12.60
CA SER A 232 -5.52 3.22 13.16
C SER A 232 -4.84 4.18 12.17
N VAL A 233 -4.75 3.79 10.91
CA VAL A 233 -4.20 4.65 9.84
C VAL A 233 -5.07 5.90 9.64
N ALA A 234 -6.40 5.75 9.61
CA ALA A 234 -7.32 6.87 9.43
C ALA A 234 -7.29 7.86 10.61
N LEU A 235 -7.21 7.38 11.85
CA LEU A 235 -7.06 8.20 13.06
C LEU A 235 -5.76 9.00 13.08
N ASN A 236 -4.73 8.53 12.39
CA ASN A 236 -3.47 9.23 12.23
C ASN A 236 -3.37 9.98 10.88
N ASN A 237 -4.51 10.39 10.30
CA ASN A 237 -4.60 11.18 9.06
C ASN A 237 -4.01 10.51 7.80
N GLY A 238 -3.81 9.19 7.80
CA GLY A 238 -3.45 8.46 6.60
C GLY A 238 -4.63 8.41 5.62
N VAL A 239 -4.38 8.72 4.34
CA VAL A 239 -5.42 8.78 3.30
C VAL A 239 -5.79 7.42 2.70
N GLY A 240 -5.22 6.34 3.20
CA GLY A 240 -5.59 4.98 2.83
C GLY A 240 -4.50 3.94 3.02
N VAL A 241 -4.88 2.71 2.72
CA VAL A 241 -4.01 1.53 2.81
C VAL A 241 -4.07 0.72 1.51
N ASN A 242 -2.99 -0.02 1.20
CA ASN A 242 -2.95 -1.02 0.16
C ASN A 242 -2.50 -2.35 0.77
N PHE A 243 -3.44 -3.25 0.98
CA PHE A 243 -3.10 -4.61 1.41
C PHE A 243 -2.36 -5.32 0.29
N HIS A 244 -1.12 -5.73 0.57
CA HIS A 244 -0.32 -6.49 -0.38
C HIS A 244 -1.03 -7.80 -0.72
N GLY A 245 -1.09 -8.12 -1.99
CA GLY A 245 -1.76 -9.28 -2.53
C GLY A 245 -0.93 -9.98 -3.60
N GLY A 246 -1.56 -10.87 -4.32
CA GLY A 246 -0.99 -11.67 -5.39
C GLY A 246 -1.63 -13.05 -5.39
N SER A 247 -1.67 -13.70 -6.55
CA SER A 247 -2.42 -14.97 -6.75
C SER A 247 -2.01 -16.09 -5.79
N VAL A 248 -0.76 -16.10 -5.33
CA VAL A 248 -0.22 -17.14 -4.44
C VAL A 248 -0.08 -16.71 -2.98
N SER A 249 -0.33 -15.45 -2.66
CA SER A 249 -0.16 -14.95 -1.28
C SER A 249 -1.27 -15.45 -0.36
N LYS A 250 -0.91 -15.70 0.91
CA LYS A 250 -1.86 -16.20 1.92
C LYS A 250 -2.75 -15.08 2.46
N TYR A 251 -2.33 -13.85 2.35
CA TYR A 251 -3.00 -12.65 2.86
C TYR A 251 -3.83 -11.88 1.82
N ALA A 252 -3.88 -12.31 0.56
CA ALA A 252 -4.59 -11.55 -0.48
C ALA A 252 -6.08 -11.39 -0.11
N PRO A 253 -6.64 -10.16 -0.22
CA PRO A 253 -8.08 -9.95 0.04
C PRO A 253 -8.99 -10.72 -0.92
N ILE A 254 -8.55 -10.88 -2.16
CA ILE A 254 -9.24 -11.65 -3.20
C ILE A 254 -8.21 -12.58 -3.83
N VAL A 255 -8.57 -13.84 -3.95
CA VAL A 255 -7.79 -14.84 -4.70
C VAL A 255 -8.59 -15.31 -5.88
N VAL A 256 -7.89 -15.80 -6.91
CA VAL A 256 -8.51 -16.38 -8.09
C VAL A 256 -8.07 -17.84 -8.14
N ASP A 257 -9.04 -18.75 -8.27
CA ASP A 257 -8.76 -20.17 -8.39
C ASP A 257 -8.25 -20.55 -9.79
N GLU A 258 -7.94 -21.83 -9.98
CA GLU A 258 -7.45 -22.36 -11.27
C GLU A 258 -8.46 -22.20 -12.42
N LYS A 259 -9.75 -22.04 -12.11
CA LYS A 259 -10.82 -21.79 -13.07
C LYS A 259 -11.06 -20.31 -13.34
N GLY A 260 -10.26 -19.44 -12.75
CA GLY A 260 -10.42 -17.98 -12.87
C GLY A 260 -11.54 -17.40 -12.00
N ILE A 261 -12.09 -18.16 -11.03
CA ILE A 261 -13.18 -17.70 -10.16
C ILE A 261 -12.62 -16.92 -8.98
N PRO A 262 -12.98 -15.61 -8.83
CA PRO A 262 -12.51 -14.81 -7.72
C PRO A 262 -13.27 -15.15 -6.43
N THR A 263 -12.51 -15.39 -5.35
CA THR A 263 -13.02 -15.71 -4.02
C THR A 263 -12.53 -14.68 -2.99
N PRO A 264 -13.44 -14.07 -2.19
CA PRO A 264 -13.07 -13.15 -1.12
C PRO A 264 -12.48 -13.92 0.05
N ARG A 265 -11.47 -13.30 0.69
CA ARG A 265 -10.84 -13.79 1.93
C ARG A 265 -11.12 -12.86 3.10
N PRO A 266 -10.77 -13.21 4.34
CA PRO A 266 -11.13 -12.42 5.53
C PRO A 266 -10.84 -10.93 5.42
N ILE A 267 -9.67 -10.51 4.91
CA ILE A 267 -9.33 -9.09 4.73
C ILE A 267 -10.32 -8.35 3.81
N TYR A 268 -10.88 -9.00 2.79
CA TYR A 268 -11.91 -8.39 1.95
C TYR A 268 -13.15 -7.95 2.76
N TYR A 269 -13.58 -8.78 3.70
CA TYR A 269 -14.72 -8.46 4.57
C TYR A 269 -14.39 -7.34 5.56
N ALA A 270 -13.14 -7.28 6.03
CA ALA A 270 -12.66 -6.14 6.81
C ALA A 270 -12.73 -4.83 6.03
N MET A 271 -12.34 -4.85 4.73
CA MET A 271 -12.46 -3.68 3.86
C MET A 271 -13.91 -3.25 3.65
N LEU A 272 -14.85 -4.20 3.53
CA LEU A 272 -16.28 -3.90 3.47
C LEU A 272 -16.79 -3.30 4.78
N ALA A 273 -16.41 -3.87 5.93
CA ALA A 273 -16.80 -3.37 7.24
C ALA A 273 -16.27 -1.94 7.47
N PHE A 274 -15.02 -1.69 7.12
CA PHE A 274 -14.43 -0.34 7.16
C PHE A 274 -15.20 0.64 6.28
N LYS A 275 -15.52 0.26 5.04
CA LYS A 275 -16.33 1.08 4.14
C LYS A 275 -17.65 1.46 4.80
N TYR A 276 -18.40 0.48 5.33
CA TYR A 276 -19.70 0.75 5.95
C TYR A 276 -19.59 1.59 7.21
N GLY A 277 -18.54 1.37 8.02
CA GLY A 277 -18.30 2.13 9.26
C GLY A 277 -17.86 3.57 9.02
N SER A 278 -17.11 3.83 7.93
CA SER A 278 -16.48 5.14 7.67
C SER A 278 -17.17 5.97 6.57
N GLU A 279 -18.02 5.38 5.74
CA GLU A 279 -18.51 5.95 4.50
C GLU A 279 -19.13 7.35 4.66
N GLY A 280 -18.47 8.35 4.01
CA GLY A 280 -18.91 9.74 3.98
C GLY A 280 -18.88 10.46 5.33
N GLY A 281 -18.29 9.86 6.38
CA GLY A 281 -18.27 10.39 7.72
C GLY A 281 -16.95 11.03 8.14
N ASN A 282 -17.03 11.93 9.10
CA ASN A 282 -15.87 12.41 9.85
C ASN A 282 -15.66 11.54 11.09
N ILE A 283 -14.40 11.17 11.33
CA ILE A 283 -14.05 10.40 12.53
C ILE A 283 -14.27 11.27 13.76
N VAL A 284 -14.92 10.73 14.77
CA VAL A 284 -15.14 11.38 16.07
C VAL A 284 -14.49 10.59 17.19
N PRO A 285 -14.02 11.25 18.26
CA PRO A 285 -13.45 10.58 19.40
C PRO A 285 -14.43 9.54 19.97
N SER A 286 -13.91 8.36 20.28
CA SER A 286 -14.70 7.26 20.85
C SER A 286 -13.87 6.49 21.88
N VAL A 287 -14.49 6.03 22.92
CA VAL A 287 -13.86 5.27 24.00
C VAL A 287 -14.81 4.20 24.54
N ILE A 288 -14.27 3.05 24.93
CA ILE A 288 -14.99 2.01 25.65
C ILE A 288 -14.81 2.26 27.15
N SER A 289 -15.92 2.42 27.89
CA SER A 289 -15.90 2.64 29.33
C SER A 289 -16.92 1.71 30.04
N PRO A 290 -16.48 0.87 30.97
CA PRO A 290 -15.10 0.66 31.40
C PRO A 290 -14.25 0.05 30.29
N SER A 291 -12.92 0.20 30.40
CA SER A 291 -11.98 -0.38 29.42
C SER A 291 -12.13 -1.91 29.38
N VAL A 292 -12.24 -2.45 28.16
CA VAL A 292 -12.32 -3.89 27.91
C VAL A 292 -11.04 -4.32 27.18
N PRO A 293 -10.27 -5.28 27.73
CA PRO A 293 -9.04 -5.77 27.09
C PRO A 293 -9.29 -6.27 25.67
N ASN A 294 -8.32 -6.07 24.79
CA ASN A 294 -8.34 -6.54 23.39
C ASN A 294 -9.61 -6.13 22.63
N SER A 295 -10.16 -4.96 22.94
CA SER A 295 -11.29 -4.38 22.23
C SER A 295 -10.95 -3.00 21.68
N SER A 296 -11.59 -2.62 20.58
CA SER A 296 -11.43 -1.30 19.96
C SER A 296 -12.80 -0.75 19.58
N VAL A 297 -12.97 0.57 19.66
CA VAL A 297 -14.15 1.29 19.20
C VAL A 297 -13.76 2.44 18.31
N TYR A 298 -14.48 2.60 17.22
CA TYR A 298 -14.32 3.69 16.27
C TYR A 298 -15.68 4.24 15.90
N ALA A 299 -15.75 5.55 15.70
CA ALA A 299 -17.00 6.19 15.34
C ALA A 299 -16.82 7.23 14.23
N CYS A 300 -17.79 7.30 13.34
CA CYS A 300 -17.91 8.32 12.31
C CYS A 300 -19.28 8.96 12.32
N VAL A 301 -19.31 10.28 12.07
CA VAL A 301 -20.56 11.05 11.93
C VAL A 301 -20.69 11.54 10.51
N ASN A 302 -21.82 11.25 9.88
CA ASN A 302 -22.23 11.79 8.60
C ASN A 302 -23.62 12.44 8.71
N GLY A 303 -23.66 13.76 8.75
CA GLY A 303 -24.89 14.51 9.01
C GLY A 303 -25.49 14.14 10.37
N LYS A 304 -26.67 13.51 10.38
CA LYS A 304 -27.35 13.05 11.59
C LYS A 304 -27.09 11.57 11.91
N THR A 305 -26.29 10.87 11.11
CA THR A 305 -26.01 9.45 11.28
C THR A 305 -24.71 9.25 12.01
N LEU A 306 -24.75 8.55 13.14
CA LEU A 306 -23.58 8.04 13.84
C LEU A 306 -23.39 6.57 13.45
N LYS A 307 -22.21 6.23 12.96
CA LYS A 307 -21.78 4.84 12.70
C LYS A 307 -20.72 4.47 13.73
N VAL A 308 -20.91 3.33 14.40
CA VAL A 308 -19.98 2.83 15.40
C VAL A 308 -19.47 1.46 14.95
N THR A 309 -18.15 1.30 14.99
CA THR A 309 -17.45 0.02 14.75
C THR A 309 -16.90 -0.46 16.08
N LEU A 310 -17.37 -1.61 16.53
CA LEU A 310 -16.86 -2.30 17.72
C LEU A 310 -16.08 -3.54 17.28
N LEU A 311 -14.88 -3.70 17.80
CA LEU A 311 -14.05 -4.89 17.57
C LEU A 311 -13.79 -5.57 18.92
N ASN A 312 -14.23 -6.82 19.01
CA ASN A 312 -13.76 -7.74 20.05
C ASN A 312 -12.65 -8.63 19.45
N LYS A 313 -11.43 -8.46 19.95
CA LYS A 313 -10.25 -9.24 19.56
C LYS A 313 -9.87 -10.30 20.59
N SER A 314 -10.71 -10.45 21.65
CA SER A 314 -10.58 -11.52 22.66
C SER A 314 -11.33 -12.78 22.25
N GLU A 315 -11.12 -13.87 22.99
CA GLU A 315 -11.90 -15.11 22.87
C GLU A 315 -13.18 -15.10 23.74
N ASP A 316 -13.34 -14.08 24.59
CA ASP A 316 -14.46 -13.95 25.50
C ASP A 316 -15.57 -13.06 24.93
N ASP A 317 -16.79 -13.32 25.31
CA ASP A 317 -17.91 -12.45 24.98
C ASP A 317 -17.79 -11.12 25.75
N ILE A 318 -18.13 -10.04 25.10
CA ILE A 318 -18.21 -8.70 25.68
C ILE A 318 -19.69 -8.35 25.81
N SER A 319 -20.17 -8.21 27.06
CA SER A 319 -21.54 -7.81 27.39
C SER A 319 -21.61 -6.32 27.73
#